data_593a97b82f2b8991f2448f41a8d8785d
#
_entry.id   593a97b82f2b8991f2448f41a8d8785d
#
_cell.length_a   1.000
_cell.length_b   1.000
_cell.length_c   1.000
_cell.angle_alpha   90.00
_cell.angle_beta   90.00
_cell.angle_gamma   90.00
#
_symmetry.space_group_name_H-M   'P 1'
#
loop_
_entity.id
_entity.type
_entity.pdbx_description
1 polymer ?
#
loop_
_entity_poly.entity_id
_entity_poly.type
_entity_poly.pdbx_seq_one_letter_code
_entity_poly.pdbx_strand_id
1 'polypeptide(L)'
;ACHQGLADLARLRVPATGPAGEEVLPPGAGVPWFLTLFGRDSLLTSLFALPYRPDPAAATLRALAATQGTRHDAARGEQPGRIVHEVRHGELAHFRQVPYGRYYGSIDATPLFLVLLGTYTDTTGDPALALSLEPHARAAVEWMFRDGGLTGGGYLVHTPDPDGLVNQNWKDSAGAVCFRDGTQAEGPIAVAEAQGYAYDALLRTARLARDHWADPAWAERLEKEAAALRARFARDCWMTAADFPALALDGTGRQVDALASDAGHLLWSGILDTARARHVGERLLEPDFFTGWAIRTLASGQPCYHPLSYHRGSAWPHDNAVIALGLARYGLDDALHTLTGALAETAAHHAGRLPEVLAGYSRTEHPRPVPYPHACSPQAWAAATPLALLASLEGRISCPSS
;
A
#
# COMPACT_ATOMS: atom_id res chain seq x y z
N ALA A 1 4.60 -21.55 -5.94
CA ALA A 1 4.28 -20.13 -6.05
C ALA A 1 5.54 -19.25 -5.92
N CYS A 2 6.35 -19.36 -4.87
CA CYS A 2 7.56 -18.52 -4.68
C CYS A 2 8.54 -18.58 -5.86
N HIS A 3 8.85 -19.77 -6.37
CA HIS A 3 9.73 -19.92 -7.54
C HIS A 3 9.17 -19.21 -8.79
N GLN A 4 7.86 -19.36 -9.05
CA GLN A 4 7.21 -18.67 -10.16
C GLN A 4 7.23 -17.14 -9.95
N GLY A 5 6.96 -16.70 -8.72
CA GLY A 5 7.00 -15.28 -8.38
C GLY A 5 8.39 -14.66 -8.61
N LEU A 6 9.46 -15.30 -8.19
CA LEU A 6 10.83 -14.84 -8.45
C LEU A 6 11.15 -14.79 -9.96
N ALA A 7 10.70 -15.77 -10.75
CA ALA A 7 10.89 -15.78 -12.20
C ALA A 7 10.12 -14.62 -12.87
N ASP A 8 8.91 -14.30 -12.40
CA ASP A 8 8.11 -13.21 -12.92
C ASP A 8 8.70 -11.85 -12.53
N LEU A 9 9.15 -11.69 -11.28
CA LEU A 9 9.84 -10.47 -10.82
C LEU A 9 11.11 -10.18 -11.63
N ALA A 10 11.87 -11.21 -12.01
CA ALA A 10 13.06 -11.04 -12.85
C ALA A 10 12.71 -10.49 -14.25
N ARG A 11 11.52 -10.80 -14.78
CA ARG A 11 11.05 -10.36 -16.10
C ARG A 11 10.33 -9.00 -16.07
N LEU A 12 9.85 -8.57 -14.92
CA LEU A 12 9.11 -7.32 -14.75
C LEU A 12 10.01 -6.13 -14.44
N ARG A 13 11.32 -6.27 -14.51
CA ARG A 13 12.24 -5.16 -14.29
C ARG A 13 12.20 -4.16 -15.42
N VAL A 14 12.17 -2.88 -15.08
CA VAL A 14 12.15 -1.76 -16.03
C VAL A 14 13.35 -0.86 -15.80
N PRO A 15 13.98 -0.33 -16.89
CA PRO A 15 15.09 0.61 -16.73
C PRO A 15 14.59 1.93 -16.17
N ALA A 16 15.32 2.45 -15.19
CA ALA A 16 15.11 3.75 -14.58
C ALA A 16 16.47 4.38 -14.24
N THR A 17 16.46 5.66 -13.89
CA THR A 17 17.66 6.40 -13.50
C THR A 17 17.60 6.70 -12.02
N GLY A 18 18.69 6.48 -11.29
CA GLY A 18 18.88 6.85 -9.91
C GLY A 18 19.34 8.30 -9.72
N PRO A 19 19.44 8.80 -8.47
CA PRO A 19 19.73 10.21 -8.17
C PRO A 19 21.12 10.68 -8.65
N ALA A 20 22.09 9.77 -8.75
CA ALA A 20 23.43 10.08 -9.26
C ALA A 20 23.57 9.87 -10.78
N GLY A 21 22.46 9.61 -11.48
CA GLY A 21 22.46 9.33 -12.93
C GLY A 21 22.76 7.87 -13.29
N GLU A 22 22.88 7.00 -12.29
CA GLU A 22 23.13 5.57 -12.48
C GLU A 22 21.88 4.85 -13.01
N GLU A 23 22.09 3.82 -13.82
CA GLU A 23 20.99 2.94 -14.24
C GLU A 23 20.57 2.01 -13.09
N VAL A 24 19.27 1.93 -12.83
CA VAL A 24 18.66 1.03 -11.85
C VAL A 24 17.48 0.28 -12.48
N LEU A 25 17.19 -0.91 -11.94
CA LEU A 25 16.17 -1.80 -12.51
C LEU A 25 15.10 -2.14 -11.45
N PRO A 26 14.21 -1.20 -11.08
CA PRO A 26 13.08 -1.47 -10.20
C PRO A 26 12.06 -2.40 -10.88
N PRO A 27 11.19 -3.09 -10.12
CA PRO A 27 10.05 -3.78 -10.69
C PRO A 27 9.04 -2.79 -11.29
N GLY A 28 8.63 -3.03 -12.53
CA GLY A 28 7.45 -2.41 -13.13
C GLY A 28 6.18 -3.11 -12.65
N ALA A 29 5.02 -2.45 -12.73
CA ALA A 29 3.83 -2.96 -12.09
C ALA A 29 3.27 -4.23 -12.76
N GLY A 30 3.02 -4.26 -14.07
CA GLY A 30 2.47 -5.47 -14.66
C GLY A 30 2.23 -5.45 -16.17
N VAL A 31 2.06 -6.64 -16.73
CA VAL A 31 1.84 -6.86 -18.17
C VAL A 31 0.37 -7.23 -18.39
N PRO A 32 -0.29 -6.69 -19.44
CA PRO A 32 0.28 -5.91 -20.55
C PRO A 32 0.22 -4.38 -20.37
N TRP A 33 -0.52 -3.84 -19.37
CA TRP A 33 -0.88 -2.42 -19.37
C TRP A 33 0.04 -1.52 -18.53
N PHE A 34 0.76 -2.09 -17.55
CA PHE A 34 1.44 -1.34 -16.48
C PHE A 34 2.94 -1.66 -16.36
N LEU A 35 3.60 -2.06 -17.49
CA LEU A 35 5.03 -2.36 -17.45
C LEU A 35 5.86 -1.07 -17.46
N THR A 36 5.79 -0.34 -16.38
CA THR A 36 6.53 0.89 -16.11
C THR A 36 6.71 1.10 -14.61
N LEU A 37 7.45 2.15 -14.23
CA LEU A 37 7.63 2.51 -12.82
C LEU A 37 6.33 3.07 -12.23
N PHE A 38 5.79 2.38 -11.23
CA PHE A 38 4.72 2.85 -10.37
C PHE A 38 5.26 3.01 -8.95
N GLY A 39 4.89 4.08 -8.25
CA GLY A 39 5.35 4.32 -6.88
C GLY A 39 4.90 3.21 -5.93
N ARG A 40 3.62 3.10 -5.67
CA ARG A 40 3.03 2.13 -4.75
C ARG A 40 3.36 0.68 -5.09
N ASP A 41 3.19 0.30 -6.36
CA ASP A 41 3.38 -1.08 -6.81
C ASP A 41 4.82 -1.53 -6.64
N SER A 42 5.78 -0.70 -7.08
CA SER A 42 7.20 -1.01 -6.95
C SER A 42 7.63 -1.05 -5.48
N LEU A 43 7.07 -0.17 -4.62
CA LEU A 43 7.37 -0.12 -3.19
C LEU A 43 6.87 -1.37 -2.46
N LEU A 44 5.61 -1.75 -2.64
CA LEU A 44 5.04 -2.96 -2.01
C LEU A 44 5.67 -4.24 -2.56
N THR A 45 5.88 -4.32 -3.88
CA THR A 45 6.60 -5.45 -4.50
C THR A 45 7.97 -5.63 -3.89
N SER A 46 8.72 -4.55 -3.75
CA SER A 46 10.06 -4.56 -3.18
C SER A 46 10.06 -4.92 -1.70
N LEU A 47 9.08 -4.42 -0.95
CA LEU A 47 8.89 -4.76 0.46
C LEU A 47 8.63 -6.27 0.65
N PHE A 48 7.75 -6.86 -0.18
CA PHE A 48 7.42 -8.27 -0.11
C PHE A 48 8.62 -9.18 -0.46
N ALA A 49 9.47 -8.74 -1.37
CA ALA A 49 10.66 -9.48 -1.78
C ALA A 49 11.86 -9.27 -0.84
N LEU A 50 11.87 -8.19 -0.06
CA LEU A 50 13.02 -7.71 0.70
C LEU A 50 13.70 -8.76 1.61
N PRO A 51 12.98 -9.62 2.37
CA PRO A 51 13.60 -10.62 3.23
C PRO A 51 14.49 -11.65 2.48
N TYR A 52 14.29 -11.79 1.17
CA TYR A 52 14.99 -12.75 0.32
C TYR A 52 15.83 -12.07 -0.78
N ARG A 53 15.43 -10.90 -1.23
CA ARG A 53 16.02 -10.18 -2.35
C ARG A 53 15.99 -8.65 -2.07
N PRO A 54 17.06 -8.07 -1.51
CA PRO A 54 17.09 -6.64 -1.20
C PRO A 54 17.35 -5.75 -2.44
N ASP A 55 17.88 -6.29 -3.54
CA ASP A 55 18.21 -5.52 -4.73
C ASP A 55 17.04 -4.79 -5.39
N PRO A 56 15.80 -5.34 -5.50
CA PRO A 56 14.65 -4.58 -5.98
C PRO A 56 14.32 -3.36 -5.12
N ALA A 57 14.45 -3.49 -3.79
CA ALA A 57 14.17 -2.40 -2.86
C ALA A 57 15.17 -1.23 -3.04
N ALA A 58 16.46 -1.53 -3.13
CA ALA A 58 17.46 -0.50 -3.40
C ALA A 58 17.24 0.19 -4.75
N ALA A 59 16.92 -0.56 -5.80
CA ALA A 59 16.62 -0.02 -7.12
C ALA A 59 15.36 0.87 -7.11
N THR A 60 14.29 0.42 -6.45
CA THR A 60 13.03 1.17 -6.32
C THR A 60 13.24 2.48 -5.57
N LEU A 61 13.92 2.44 -4.42
CA LEU A 61 14.19 3.64 -3.62
C LEU A 61 14.98 4.68 -4.41
N ARG A 62 16.01 4.26 -5.16
CA ARG A 62 16.78 5.17 -6.01
C ARG A 62 15.95 5.73 -7.17
N ALA A 63 15.20 4.89 -7.89
CA ALA A 63 14.36 5.35 -9.00
C ALA A 63 13.31 6.37 -8.54
N LEU A 64 12.67 6.12 -7.39
CA LEU A 64 11.66 7.01 -6.85
C LEU A 64 12.25 8.31 -6.28
N ALA A 65 13.43 8.25 -5.68
CA ALA A 65 14.16 9.45 -5.25
C ALA A 65 14.51 10.35 -6.44
N ALA A 66 14.97 9.78 -7.57
CA ALA A 66 15.29 10.54 -8.78
C ALA A 66 14.05 11.16 -9.48
N THR A 67 12.86 10.64 -9.19
CA THR A 67 11.60 11.14 -9.74
C THR A 67 10.75 11.90 -8.73
N GLN A 68 11.26 12.12 -7.51
CA GLN A 68 10.56 12.86 -6.45
C GLN A 68 10.20 14.28 -6.91
N GLY A 69 9.01 14.74 -6.57
CA GLY A 69 8.53 16.09 -6.91
C GLY A 69 9.40 17.19 -6.30
N THR A 70 9.64 18.24 -7.09
CA THR A 70 10.52 19.36 -6.71
C THR A 70 9.81 20.72 -6.75
N ARG A 71 8.62 20.78 -7.32
CA ARG A 71 7.85 22.01 -7.52
C ARG A 71 6.35 21.73 -7.43
N HIS A 72 5.55 22.80 -7.37
CA HIS A 72 4.11 22.69 -7.56
C HIS A 72 3.77 22.75 -9.05
N ASP A 73 3.13 21.69 -9.57
CA ASP A 73 2.62 21.59 -10.94
C ASP A 73 1.28 20.85 -10.89
N ALA A 74 0.19 21.62 -10.93
CA ALA A 74 -1.17 21.10 -10.79
C ALA A 74 -1.54 20.09 -11.91
N ALA A 75 -1.03 20.28 -13.13
CA ALA A 75 -1.32 19.41 -14.27
C ALA A 75 -0.81 17.96 -14.07
N ARG A 76 0.15 17.75 -13.15
CA ARG A 76 0.73 16.46 -12.82
C ARG A 76 0.43 16.02 -11.39
N GLY A 77 -0.19 16.88 -10.60
CA GLY A 77 -0.30 16.72 -9.15
C GLY A 77 1.07 16.74 -8.45
N GLU A 78 2.12 17.32 -9.09
CA GLU A 78 3.47 17.40 -8.52
C GLU A 78 3.51 18.42 -7.39
N GLN A 79 4.14 18.01 -6.29
CA GLN A 79 4.41 18.86 -5.11
C GLN A 79 5.79 18.53 -4.58
N PRO A 80 6.53 19.50 -4.00
CA PRO A 80 7.86 19.24 -3.46
C PRO A 80 7.86 18.13 -2.41
N GLY A 81 8.69 17.11 -2.62
CA GLY A 81 8.82 15.95 -1.72
C GLY A 81 7.86 14.80 -2.00
N ARG A 82 6.82 14.99 -2.82
CA ARG A 82 5.86 13.94 -3.18
C ARG A 82 6.51 12.87 -4.04
N ILE A 83 6.23 11.60 -3.77
CA ILE A 83 6.70 10.47 -4.59
C ILE A 83 5.74 10.28 -5.77
N VAL A 84 6.32 9.99 -6.93
CA VAL A 84 5.57 9.78 -8.17
C VAL A 84 4.59 8.61 -8.04
N HIS A 85 3.39 8.76 -8.61
CA HIS A 85 2.43 7.67 -8.74
C HIS A 85 2.83 6.74 -9.87
N GLU A 86 3.01 7.30 -11.08
CA GLU A 86 3.42 6.53 -12.25
C GLU A 86 4.25 7.37 -13.22
N VAL A 87 5.07 6.67 -14.02
CA VAL A 87 5.85 7.26 -15.11
C VAL A 87 5.43 6.58 -16.40
N ARG A 88 4.85 7.33 -17.33
CA ARG A 88 4.49 6.82 -18.67
C ARG A 88 5.48 7.33 -19.71
N HIS A 89 5.83 6.45 -20.63
CA HIS A 89 6.66 6.73 -21.78
C HIS A 89 5.84 6.56 -23.07
N GLY A 90 6.33 7.13 -24.18
CA GLY A 90 5.69 7.01 -25.49
C GLY A 90 5.09 8.31 -26.01
N GLU A 91 4.55 8.27 -27.23
CA GLU A 91 4.09 9.46 -27.96
C GLU A 91 2.94 10.17 -27.24
N LEU A 92 1.96 9.42 -26.73
CA LEU A 92 0.81 10.01 -26.02
C LEU A 92 1.23 10.82 -24.79
N ALA A 93 2.21 10.31 -24.05
CA ALA A 93 2.78 11.02 -22.90
C ALA A 93 3.64 12.21 -23.33
N HIS A 94 4.42 12.07 -24.43
CA HIS A 94 5.25 13.14 -24.99
C HIS A 94 4.40 14.31 -25.47
N PHE A 95 3.31 14.04 -26.19
CA PHE A 95 2.37 15.05 -26.68
C PHE A 95 1.33 15.51 -25.66
N ARG A 96 1.43 15.05 -24.41
CA ARG A 96 0.49 15.38 -23.32
C ARG A 96 -0.98 15.06 -23.65
N GLN A 97 -1.21 14.03 -24.45
CA GLN A 97 -2.55 13.51 -24.73
C GLN A 97 -3.06 12.58 -23.62
N VAL A 98 -2.16 12.13 -22.74
CA VAL A 98 -2.45 11.53 -21.43
C VAL A 98 -1.68 12.32 -20.37
N PRO A 99 -2.24 12.55 -19.17
CA PRO A 99 -1.60 13.40 -18.14
C PRO A 99 -0.33 12.77 -17.53
N TYR A 100 0.02 11.55 -17.87
CA TYR A 100 0.87 10.65 -17.10
C TYR A 100 2.33 10.51 -17.58
N GLY A 101 2.95 11.51 -18.16
CA GLY A 101 4.40 11.49 -18.38
C GLY A 101 5.16 11.24 -17.06
N ARG A 102 4.90 12.07 -16.03
CA ARG A 102 5.13 11.82 -14.59
C ARG A 102 3.89 12.32 -13.89
N TYR A 103 3.19 11.46 -13.20
CA TYR A 103 1.97 11.80 -12.48
C TYR A 103 2.13 11.50 -10.99
N TYR A 104 1.66 12.38 -10.13
CA TYR A 104 1.89 12.31 -8.70
C TYR A 104 0.60 12.09 -7.88
N GLY A 105 -0.50 11.78 -8.51
CA GLY A 105 -1.81 11.55 -7.88
C GLY A 105 -1.86 10.28 -7.03
N SER A 106 -1.06 10.22 -5.97
CA SER A 106 -1.02 9.14 -4.98
C SER A 106 -0.64 9.72 -3.62
N ILE A 107 -1.42 9.42 -2.57
CA ILE A 107 -1.10 9.84 -1.21
C ILE A 107 -0.33 8.79 -0.42
N ASP A 108 -0.32 7.56 -0.90
CA ASP A 108 0.25 6.39 -0.23
C ASP A 108 1.71 6.12 -0.63
N ALA A 109 2.12 6.46 -1.87
CA ALA A 109 3.48 6.22 -2.33
C ALA A 109 4.54 6.96 -1.47
N THR A 110 4.24 8.18 -1.01
CA THR A 110 5.19 8.97 -0.22
C THR A 110 5.47 8.37 1.16
N PRO A 111 4.48 8.04 2.00
CA PRO A 111 4.77 7.32 3.25
C PRO A 111 5.33 5.91 3.01
N LEU A 112 4.89 5.18 1.99
CA LEU A 112 5.44 3.85 1.65
C LEU A 112 6.93 3.91 1.26
N PHE A 113 7.40 4.99 0.63
CA PHE A 113 8.83 5.21 0.36
C PHE A 113 9.64 5.24 1.65
N LEU A 114 9.17 5.95 2.67
CA LEU A 114 9.80 6.02 3.99
C LEU A 114 9.75 4.67 4.72
N VAL A 115 8.62 3.97 4.63
CA VAL A 115 8.45 2.62 5.20
C VAL A 115 9.45 1.65 4.57
N LEU A 116 9.58 1.65 3.23
CA LEU A 116 10.54 0.77 2.56
C LEU A 116 11.97 1.12 2.90
N LEU A 117 12.33 2.42 2.98
CA LEU A 117 13.69 2.86 3.34
C LEU A 117 14.08 2.38 4.74
N GLY A 118 13.22 2.58 5.73
CA GLY A 118 13.45 2.10 7.09
C GLY A 118 13.53 0.57 7.15
N THR A 119 12.59 -0.12 6.49
CA THR A 119 12.58 -1.59 6.47
C THR A 119 13.82 -2.17 5.77
N TYR A 120 14.27 -1.53 4.68
CA TYR A 120 15.50 -1.93 3.98
C TYR A 120 16.71 -1.85 4.90
N THR A 121 16.87 -0.72 5.59
CA THR A 121 18.00 -0.50 6.52
C THR A 121 17.97 -1.53 7.65
N ASP A 122 16.80 -1.78 8.25
CA ASP A 122 16.65 -2.78 9.32
C ASP A 122 16.97 -4.20 8.84
N THR A 123 16.51 -4.55 7.63
CA THR A 123 16.65 -5.93 7.11
C THR A 123 18.08 -6.21 6.64
N THR A 124 18.73 -5.24 6.02
CA THR A 124 20.10 -5.40 5.48
C THR A 124 21.19 -5.13 6.51
N GLY A 125 20.88 -4.33 7.52
CA GLY A 125 21.88 -3.80 8.48
C GLY A 125 22.84 -2.78 7.85
N ASP A 126 22.62 -2.37 6.58
CA ASP A 126 23.47 -1.41 5.86
C ASP A 126 22.78 -0.04 5.76
N PRO A 127 23.28 1.00 6.47
CA PRO A 127 22.71 2.34 6.45
C PRO A 127 23.13 3.17 5.21
N ALA A 128 24.02 2.67 4.35
CA ALA A 128 24.60 3.49 3.26
C ALA A 128 23.52 4.09 2.35
N LEU A 129 22.49 3.30 2.01
CA LEU A 129 21.38 3.80 1.20
C LEU A 129 20.55 4.85 1.96
N ALA A 130 20.26 4.62 3.24
CA ALA A 130 19.53 5.58 4.07
C ALA A 130 20.30 6.90 4.23
N LEU A 131 21.61 6.84 4.40
CA LEU A 131 22.48 8.02 4.45
C LEU A 131 22.45 8.81 3.13
N SER A 132 22.52 8.11 1.99
CA SER A 132 22.50 8.75 0.67
C SER A 132 21.13 9.37 0.33
N LEU A 133 20.04 8.81 0.84
CA LEU A 133 18.67 9.26 0.57
C LEU A 133 18.08 10.13 1.69
N GLU A 134 18.86 10.53 2.69
CA GLU A 134 18.38 11.41 3.77
C GLU A 134 17.68 12.68 3.24
N PRO A 135 18.21 13.44 2.25
CA PRO A 135 17.52 14.63 1.74
C PRO A 135 16.14 14.33 1.15
N HIS A 136 16.01 13.19 0.47
CA HIS A 136 14.75 12.72 -0.11
C HIS A 136 13.74 12.29 0.97
N ALA A 137 14.23 11.62 2.01
CA ALA A 137 13.40 11.22 3.14
C ALA A 137 12.87 12.46 3.90
N ARG A 138 13.72 13.46 4.14
CA ARG A 138 13.30 14.74 4.76
C ARG A 138 12.26 15.46 3.92
N ALA A 139 12.46 15.53 2.60
CA ALA A 139 11.50 16.14 1.68
C ALA A 139 10.15 15.38 1.68
N ALA A 140 10.17 14.04 1.73
CA ALA A 140 8.96 13.22 1.81
C ALA A 140 8.17 13.47 3.12
N VAL A 141 8.86 13.55 4.25
CA VAL A 141 8.24 13.91 5.54
C VAL A 141 7.65 15.32 5.48
N GLU A 142 8.40 16.29 4.96
CA GLU A 142 7.93 17.67 4.83
C GLU A 142 6.66 17.74 3.97
N TRP A 143 6.62 16.97 2.86
CA TRP A 143 5.42 16.87 2.05
C TRP A 143 4.22 16.33 2.84
N MET A 144 4.39 15.25 3.62
CA MET A 144 3.29 14.68 4.42
C MET A 144 2.67 15.73 5.36
N PHE A 145 3.51 16.59 5.95
CA PHE A 145 3.03 17.62 6.86
C PHE A 145 2.41 18.82 6.12
N ARG A 146 3.11 19.38 5.14
CA ARG A 146 2.71 20.63 4.51
C ARG A 146 1.61 20.46 3.47
N ASP A 147 1.90 19.67 2.43
CA ASP A 147 1.00 19.51 1.27
C ASP A 147 0.08 18.29 1.42
N GLY A 148 0.51 17.28 2.18
CA GLY A 148 -0.26 16.06 2.47
C GLY A 148 -1.35 16.25 3.54
N GLY A 149 -1.25 17.28 4.40
CA GLY A 149 -2.31 17.67 5.33
C GLY A 149 -2.14 17.25 6.79
N LEU A 150 -1.01 16.66 7.20
CA LEU A 150 -0.81 16.24 8.61
C LEU A 150 -0.61 17.42 9.58
N THR A 151 -0.29 18.62 9.10
CA THR A 151 -0.07 19.81 9.93
C THR A 151 -1.32 20.19 10.71
N GLY A 152 -1.15 20.67 11.95
CA GLY A 152 -2.25 21.19 12.76
C GLY A 152 -3.22 20.12 13.28
N GLY A 153 -2.78 18.87 13.37
CA GLY A 153 -3.64 17.75 13.81
C GLY A 153 -4.54 17.21 12.70
N GLY A 154 -4.21 17.49 11.43
CA GLY A 154 -4.89 16.95 10.26
C GLY A 154 -4.57 15.49 9.98
N TYR A 155 -5.08 15.03 8.86
CA TYR A 155 -4.85 13.72 8.28
C TYR A 155 -4.16 13.85 6.93
N LEU A 156 -3.48 12.79 6.49
CA LEU A 156 -3.01 12.69 5.12
C LEU A 156 -4.23 12.56 4.20
N VAL A 157 -4.43 13.54 3.31
CA VAL A 157 -5.63 13.65 2.50
C VAL A 157 -5.31 13.75 1.01
N HIS A 158 -6.24 13.30 0.18
CA HIS A 158 -6.29 13.64 -1.23
C HIS A 158 -7.57 14.39 -1.56
N THR A 159 -7.48 15.27 -2.53
CA THR A 159 -8.66 15.89 -3.15
C THR A 159 -8.91 15.18 -4.48
N PRO A 160 -10.15 14.72 -4.76
CA PRO A 160 -10.51 14.15 -6.05
C PRO A 160 -10.08 15.05 -7.20
N ASP A 161 -9.35 14.49 -8.17
CA ASP A 161 -8.89 15.20 -9.37
C ASP A 161 -9.74 14.75 -10.57
N PRO A 162 -10.62 15.60 -11.12
CA PRO A 162 -11.47 15.25 -12.26
C PRO A 162 -10.68 15.04 -13.56
N ASP A 163 -9.48 15.64 -13.68
CA ASP A 163 -8.60 15.50 -14.84
C ASP A 163 -7.55 14.39 -14.64
N GLY A 164 -7.51 13.77 -13.46
CA GLY A 164 -6.60 12.71 -13.07
C GLY A 164 -7.31 11.56 -12.37
N LEU A 165 -6.79 11.14 -11.20
CA LEU A 165 -7.41 10.11 -10.37
C LEU A 165 -8.37 10.74 -9.36
N VAL A 166 -9.63 10.29 -9.39
CA VAL A 166 -10.65 10.69 -8.39
C VAL A 166 -10.25 10.17 -7.01
N ASN A 167 -9.77 8.94 -6.93
CA ASN A 167 -9.20 8.37 -5.70
C ASN A 167 -7.68 8.22 -5.88
N GLN A 168 -6.91 8.72 -4.91
CA GLN A 168 -5.43 8.72 -4.97
C GLN A 168 -4.81 7.78 -3.93
N ASN A 169 -5.53 6.74 -3.54
CA ASN A 169 -5.10 5.63 -2.70
C ASN A 169 -5.00 4.34 -3.52
N TRP A 170 -4.73 3.19 -2.87
CA TRP A 170 -4.56 1.95 -3.62
C TRP A 170 -5.83 1.50 -4.36
N LYS A 171 -7.01 1.82 -3.83
CA LYS A 171 -8.30 1.63 -4.50
C LYS A 171 -8.65 2.85 -5.36
N ASP A 172 -7.88 3.05 -6.42
CA ASP A 172 -7.90 4.27 -7.23
C ASP A 172 -9.02 4.36 -8.29
N SER A 173 -9.77 3.26 -8.51
CA SER A 173 -10.89 3.30 -9.45
C SER A 173 -12.03 4.23 -8.98
N ALA A 174 -12.70 4.85 -9.92
CA ALA A 174 -13.88 5.67 -9.63
C ALA A 174 -14.92 4.87 -8.84
N GLY A 175 -15.46 5.48 -7.80
CA GLY A 175 -16.47 4.84 -6.95
C GLY A 175 -15.92 3.91 -5.88
N ALA A 176 -14.60 3.72 -5.74
CA ALA A 176 -14.02 2.79 -4.78
C ALA A 176 -14.12 3.28 -3.33
N VAL A 177 -14.04 4.60 -3.10
CA VAL A 177 -14.21 5.19 -1.78
C VAL A 177 -15.66 5.69 -1.63
N CYS A 178 -16.52 4.81 -1.14
CA CYS A 178 -17.95 5.06 -1.01
C CYS A 178 -18.46 4.64 0.37
N PHE A 179 -19.55 5.26 0.79
CA PHE A 179 -20.35 4.83 1.94
C PHE A 179 -20.99 3.46 1.68
N ARG A 180 -21.46 2.84 2.74
CA ARG A 180 -22.11 1.53 2.68
C ARG A 180 -23.30 1.50 1.72
N ASP A 181 -24.02 2.62 1.59
CA ASP A 181 -25.16 2.78 0.65
C ASP A 181 -24.75 3.01 -0.81
N GLY A 182 -23.46 3.17 -1.07
CA GLY A 182 -22.90 3.44 -2.41
C GLY A 182 -22.69 4.92 -2.71
N THR A 183 -23.10 5.84 -1.83
CA THR A 183 -22.81 7.27 -1.97
C THR A 183 -21.30 7.51 -1.94
N GLN A 184 -20.77 8.35 -2.83
CA GLN A 184 -19.35 8.63 -2.91
C GLN A 184 -18.92 9.58 -1.79
N ALA A 185 -17.69 9.38 -1.27
CA ALA A 185 -17.06 10.35 -0.40
C ALA A 185 -16.69 11.62 -1.17
N GLU A 186 -16.85 12.79 -0.55
CA GLU A 186 -16.63 14.08 -1.17
C GLU A 186 -15.61 14.92 -0.38
N GLY A 187 -15.01 15.90 -1.06
CA GLY A 187 -14.04 16.83 -0.50
C GLY A 187 -12.67 16.21 -0.31
N PRO A 188 -11.79 16.80 0.52
CA PRO A 188 -10.55 16.16 0.91
C PRO A 188 -10.83 14.86 1.68
N ILE A 189 -10.33 13.75 1.17
CA ILE A 189 -10.62 12.40 1.70
C ILE A 189 -9.40 11.87 2.43
N ALA A 190 -9.57 11.47 3.70
CA ALA A 190 -8.57 10.83 4.52
C ALA A 190 -8.83 9.31 4.55
N VAL A 191 -8.26 8.56 3.61
CA VAL A 191 -8.41 7.10 3.59
C VAL A 191 -7.63 6.46 4.74
N ALA A 192 -8.20 5.44 5.37
CA ALA A 192 -7.70 4.87 6.60
C ALA A 192 -6.30 4.26 6.46
N GLU A 193 -6.06 3.48 5.40
CA GLU A 193 -4.77 2.81 5.19
C GLU A 193 -3.61 3.78 5.04
N ALA A 194 -3.82 4.93 4.39
CA ALA A 194 -2.79 5.94 4.23
C ALA A 194 -2.38 6.58 5.57
N GLN A 195 -3.30 6.67 6.54
CA GLN A 195 -2.97 7.11 7.89
C GLN A 195 -2.09 6.07 8.61
N GLY A 196 -2.40 4.79 8.41
CA GLY A 196 -1.57 3.70 8.88
C GLY A 196 -0.14 3.79 8.31
N TYR A 197 -0.02 3.98 7.00
CA TYR A 197 1.29 4.13 6.35
C TYR A 197 2.06 5.37 6.85
N ALA A 198 1.37 6.50 7.03
CA ALA A 198 1.98 7.70 7.59
C ALA A 198 2.50 7.47 9.03
N TYR A 199 1.73 6.77 9.85
CA TYR A 199 2.14 6.40 11.21
C TYR A 199 3.42 5.55 11.21
N ASP A 200 3.48 4.47 10.42
CA ASP A 200 4.67 3.60 10.33
C ASP A 200 5.87 4.35 9.72
N ALA A 201 5.62 5.19 8.70
CA ALA A 201 6.63 6.04 8.08
C ALA A 201 7.30 6.99 9.08
N LEU A 202 6.51 7.65 9.93
CA LEU A 202 7.02 8.56 10.96
C LEU A 202 7.91 7.82 11.97
N LEU A 203 7.48 6.63 12.45
CA LEU A 203 8.25 5.84 13.41
C LEU A 203 9.56 5.32 12.81
N ARG A 204 9.54 4.81 11.57
CA ARG A 204 10.75 4.32 10.90
C ARG A 204 11.72 5.45 10.60
N THR A 205 11.20 6.59 10.14
CA THR A 205 12.03 7.78 9.90
C THR A 205 12.62 8.32 11.20
N ALA A 206 11.88 8.31 12.31
CA ALA A 206 12.40 8.69 13.62
C ALA A 206 13.60 7.81 14.02
N ARG A 207 13.51 6.50 13.77
CA ARG A 207 14.61 5.58 14.04
C ARG A 207 15.81 5.87 13.15
N LEU A 208 15.63 6.07 11.84
CA LEU A 208 16.70 6.48 10.94
C LEU A 208 17.37 7.78 11.38
N ALA A 209 16.56 8.77 11.82
CA ALA A 209 17.06 10.05 12.30
C ALA A 209 17.94 9.90 13.56
N ARG A 210 17.51 9.05 14.50
CA ARG A 210 18.26 8.78 15.73
C ARG A 210 19.54 8.00 15.48
N ASP A 211 19.44 6.90 14.73
CA ASP A 211 20.47 5.89 14.67
C ASP A 211 21.51 6.16 13.56
N HIS A 212 21.11 6.87 12.49
CA HIS A 212 21.97 7.05 11.32
C HIS A 212 22.17 8.51 10.89
N TRP A 213 21.24 9.42 11.15
CA TRP A 213 21.33 10.83 10.71
C TRP A 213 21.75 11.80 11.81
N ALA A 214 22.09 11.29 12.99
CA ALA A 214 22.53 12.07 14.14
C ALA A 214 21.58 13.24 14.52
N ASP A 215 20.26 13.05 14.32
CA ASP A 215 19.24 14.06 14.60
C ASP A 215 18.17 13.53 15.59
N PRO A 216 18.55 13.31 16.87
CA PRO A 216 17.62 12.78 17.86
C PRO A 216 16.47 13.74 18.17
N ALA A 217 16.67 15.06 18.00
CA ALA A 217 15.61 16.03 18.21
C ALA A 217 14.51 15.93 17.16
N TRP A 218 14.87 15.64 15.92
CA TRP A 218 13.90 15.37 14.86
C TRP A 218 13.19 14.03 15.08
N ALA A 219 13.92 12.99 15.50
CA ALA A 219 13.34 11.69 15.86
C ALA A 219 12.24 11.84 16.92
N GLU A 220 12.51 12.55 18.03
CA GLU A 220 11.53 12.80 19.09
C GLU A 220 10.27 13.52 18.57
N ARG A 221 10.44 14.53 17.68
CA ARG A 221 9.31 15.21 17.05
C ARG A 221 8.45 14.25 16.22
N LEU A 222 9.08 13.38 15.39
CA LEU A 222 8.37 12.44 14.55
C LEU A 222 7.61 11.40 15.38
N GLU A 223 8.19 10.89 16.46
CA GLU A 223 7.52 9.99 17.40
C GLU A 223 6.30 10.63 18.07
N LYS A 224 6.43 11.89 18.48
CA LYS A 224 5.32 12.66 19.05
C LYS A 224 4.19 12.84 18.03
N GLU A 225 4.50 13.15 16.77
CA GLU A 225 3.51 13.28 15.70
C GLU A 225 2.85 11.93 15.37
N ALA A 226 3.61 10.84 15.34
CA ALA A 226 3.07 9.50 15.17
C ALA A 226 2.08 9.14 16.30
N ALA A 227 2.45 9.37 17.56
CA ALA A 227 1.58 9.14 18.71
C ALA A 227 0.30 9.99 18.65
N ALA A 228 0.42 11.25 18.24
CA ALA A 228 -0.72 12.15 18.06
C ALA A 228 -1.64 11.68 16.93
N LEU A 229 -1.08 11.22 15.80
CA LEU A 229 -1.84 10.65 14.68
C LEU A 229 -2.60 9.39 15.11
N ARG A 230 -1.94 8.47 15.83
CA ARG A 230 -2.57 7.25 16.37
C ARG A 230 -3.74 7.57 17.27
N ALA A 231 -3.58 8.53 18.18
CA ALA A 231 -4.63 8.95 19.11
C ALA A 231 -5.84 9.55 18.38
N ARG A 232 -5.60 10.41 17.36
CA ARG A 232 -6.68 10.95 16.53
C ARG A 232 -7.38 9.85 15.74
N PHE A 233 -6.62 8.98 15.09
CA PHE A 233 -7.15 7.85 14.31
C PHE A 233 -8.07 6.97 15.16
N ALA A 234 -7.63 6.60 16.37
CA ALA A 234 -8.39 5.76 17.27
C ALA A 234 -9.72 6.40 17.71
N ARG A 235 -9.80 7.73 17.76
CA ARG A 235 -10.99 8.50 18.12
C ARG A 235 -11.94 8.69 16.94
N ASP A 236 -11.39 9.06 15.77
CA ASP A 236 -12.17 9.58 14.65
C ASP A 236 -12.52 8.52 13.62
N CYS A 237 -11.64 7.52 13.42
CA CYS A 237 -11.80 6.51 12.37
C CYS A 237 -12.41 5.19 12.88
N TRP A 238 -12.68 5.04 14.16
CA TRP A 238 -13.31 3.83 14.71
C TRP A 238 -14.83 3.98 14.75
N MET A 239 -15.54 3.16 13.98
CA MET A 239 -17.01 3.10 13.95
C MET A 239 -17.51 2.26 15.12
N THR A 240 -17.94 2.89 16.21
CA THR A 240 -18.39 2.19 17.44
C THR A 240 -19.55 1.24 17.19
N ALA A 241 -20.49 1.59 16.30
CA ALA A 241 -21.65 0.76 16.00
C ALA A 241 -21.32 -0.50 15.19
N ALA A 242 -20.30 -0.44 14.34
CA ALA A 242 -19.83 -1.56 13.51
C ALA A 242 -18.67 -2.32 14.19
N ASP A 243 -18.11 -1.77 15.26
CA ASP A 243 -16.87 -2.22 15.91
C ASP A 243 -15.74 -2.47 14.90
N PHE A 244 -15.57 -1.54 13.96
CA PHE A 244 -14.65 -1.70 12.82
C PHE A 244 -14.13 -0.33 12.35
N PRO A 245 -12.94 -0.23 11.75
CA PRO A 245 -12.46 1.05 11.22
C PRO A 245 -13.25 1.50 10.00
N ALA A 246 -13.54 2.79 9.91
CA ALA A 246 -14.08 3.41 8.71
C ALA A 246 -13.10 3.28 7.54
N LEU A 247 -13.62 3.17 6.31
CA LEU A 247 -12.82 3.18 5.09
C LEU A 247 -12.03 4.50 4.94
N ALA A 248 -12.68 5.61 5.28
CA ALA A 248 -12.09 6.95 5.21
C ALA A 248 -12.86 7.93 6.11
N LEU A 249 -12.34 9.14 6.26
CA LEU A 249 -13.12 10.32 6.62
C LEU A 249 -13.32 11.16 5.35
N ASP A 250 -14.55 11.63 5.11
CA ASP A 250 -14.83 12.58 4.02
C ASP A 250 -14.42 14.01 4.38
N GLY A 251 -14.57 14.96 3.44
CA GLY A 251 -14.18 16.35 3.65
C GLY A 251 -14.93 17.09 4.74
N THR A 252 -16.02 16.50 5.28
CA THR A 252 -16.75 17.02 6.45
C THR A 252 -16.36 16.35 7.76
N GLY A 253 -15.46 15.35 7.71
CA GLY A 253 -15.05 14.51 8.83
C GLY A 253 -16.02 13.36 9.12
N ARG A 254 -16.99 13.07 8.25
CA ARG A 254 -17.92 11.95 8.40
C ARG A 254 -17.21 10.63 8.07
N GLN A 255 -17.43 9.61 8.89
CA GLN A 255 -16.91 8.26 8.68
C GLN A 255 -17.55 7.63 7.44
N VAL A 256 -16.72 7.22 6.46
CA VAL A 256 -17.14 6.44 5.30
C VAL A 256 -17.30 4.99 5.75
N ASP A 257 -18.52 4.56 5.95
CA ASP A 257 -18.91 3.39 6.75
C ASP A 257 -18.93 2.06 6.00
N ALA A 258 -18.39 2.01 4.79
CA ALA A 258 -18.21 0.75 4.07
C ALA A 258 -17.19 -0.16 4.78
N LEU A 259 -17.53 -1.45 4.92
CA LEU A 259 -16.65 -2.46 5.51
C LEU A 259 -15.70 -2.98 4.42
N ALA A 260 -14.44 -2.61 4.51
CA ALA A 260 -13.43 -2.82 3.47
C ALA A 260 -12.14 -3.46 4.00
N SER A 261 -11.40 -4.14 3.12
CA SER A 261 -10.14 -4.83 3.45
C SER A 261 -9.01 -3.89 3.87
N ASP A 262 -9.13 -2.60 3.60
CA ASP A 262 -8.20 -1.54 4.02
C ASP A 262 -7.93 -1.58 5.54
N ALA A 263 -8.89 -2.09 6.33
CA ALA A 263 -8.72 -2.37 7.74
C ALA A 263 -7.53 -3.30 8.05
N GLY A 264 -7.22 -4.24 7.15
CA GLY A 264 -6.08 -5.14 7.29
C GLY A 264 -4.72 -4.44 7.11
N HIS A 265 -4.67 -3.36 6.35
CA HIS A 265 -3.46 -2.52 6.23
C HIS A 265 -3.14 -1.78 7.54
N LEU A 266 -4.17 -1.52 8.35
CA LEU A 266 -3.99 -0.95 9.68
C LEU A 266 -3.34 -1.94 10.67
N LEU A 267 -3.54 -3.25 10.46
CA LEU A 267 -2.80 -4.29 11.18
C LEU A 267 -1.32 -4.20 10.84
N TRP A 268 -0.99 -4.19 9.55
CA TRP A 268 0.40 -4.14 9.11
C TRP A 268 1.13 -2.90 9.61
N SER A 269 0.52 -1.74 9.54
CA SER A 269 1.12 -0.49 10.01
C SER A 269 1.32 -0.41 11.52
N GLY A 270 0.54 -1.16 12.32
CA GLY A 270 0.57 -1.16 13.78
C GLY A 270 -0.10 0.06 14.42
N ILE A 271 -0.92 0.80 13.69
CA ILE A 271 -1.63 1.97 14.23
C ILE A 271 -2.73 1.58 15.23
N LEU A 272 -3.29 0.37 15.12
CA LEU A 272 -4.31 -0.14 16.04
C LEU A 272 -3.72 -0.58 17.38
N ASP A 273 -4.51 -0.50 18.44
CA ASP A 273 -4.20 -1.22 19.68
C ASP A 273 -4.44 -2.73 19.52
N THR A 274 -3.87 -3.52 20.44
CA THR A 274 -3.91 -4.99 20.35
C THR A 274 -5.34 -5.55 20.35
N ALA A 275 -6.27 -4.96 21.09
CA ALA A 275 -7.65 -5.44 21.17
C ALA A 275 -8.39 -5.22 19.86
N ARG A 276 -8.33 -4.01 19.32
CA ARG A 276 -8.91 -3.67 18.01
C ARG A 276 -8.25 -4.44 16.87
N ALA A 277 -6.93 -4.61 16.91
CA ALA A 277 -6.22 -5.39 15.91
C ALA A 277 -6.66 -6.84 15.87
N ARG A 278 -6.81 -7.49 17.04
CA ARG A 278 -7.34 -8.85 17.13
C ARG A 278 -8.74 -8.95 16.51
N HIS A 279 -9.62 -8.04 16.92
CA HIS A 279 -10.99 -8.00 16.42
C HIS A 279 -11.04 -7.82 14.88
N VAL A 280 -10.27 -6.89 14.33
CA VAL A 280 -10.18 -6.68 12.86
C VAL A 280 -9.65 -7.93 12.17
N GLY A 281 -8.59 -8.57 12.69
CA GLY A 281 -8.03 -9.78 12.11
C GLY A 281 -9.01 -10.95 12.06
N GLU A 282 -9.76 -11.17 13.14
CA GLU A 282 -10.82 -12.18 13.20
C GLU A 282 -11.98 -11.84 12.26
N ARG A 283 -12.42 -10.58 12.23
CA ARG A 283 -13.52 -10.09 11.40
C ARG A 283 -13.24 -10.22 9.90
N LEU A 284 -12.01 -10.03 9.45
CA LEU A 284 -11.63 -10.18 8.04
C LEU A 284 -11.71 -11.63 7.54
N LEU A 285 -11.79 -12.63 8.42
CA LEU A 285 -12.00 -14.03 8.06
C LEU A 285 -13.46 -14.48 8.10
N GLU A 286 -14.39 -13.60 8.43
CA GLU A 286 -15.82 -13.90 8.36
C GLU A 286 -16.28 -14.09 6.90
N PRO A 287 -17.35 -14.88 6.65
CA PRO A 287 -17.76 -15.29 5.31
C PRO A 287 -18.11 -14.16 4.34
N ASP A 288 -18.50 -12.99 4.84
CA ASP A 288 -18.77 -11.82 4.00
C ASP A 288 -17.48 -11.16 3.47
N PHE A 289 -16.36 -11.29 4.18
CA PHE A 289 -15.03 -10.89 3.70
C PHE A 289 -14.29 -12.05 3.04
N PHE A 290 -14.17 -13.18 3.72
CA PHE A 290 -13.35 -14.30 3.27
C PHE A 290 -14.12 -15.22 2.34
N THR A 291 -13.66 -15.35 1.10
CA THR A 291 -14.27 -16.19 0.07
C THR A 291 -13.97 -17.68 0.24
N GLY A 292 -13.00 -18.06 1.09
CA GLY A 292 -12.35 -19.36 1.10
C GLY A 292 -11.15 -19.45 0.15
N TRP A 293 -10.96 -18.44 -0.72
CA TRP A 293 -9.80 -18.29 -1.61
C TRP A 293 -8.90 -17.12 -1.21
N ALA A 294 -9.52 -16.02 -0.81
CA ALA A 294 -8.87 -14.79 -0.38
C ALA A 294 -9.89 -13.87 0.31
N ILE A 295 -9.43 -12.80 0.93
CA ILE A 295 -10.25 -11.73 1.50
C ILE A 295 -10.63 -10.75 0.39
N ARG A 296 -11.93 -10.39 0.34
CA ARG A 296 -12.50 -9.43 -0.60
C ARG A 296 -12.13 -8.00 -0.22
N THR A 297 -12.02 -7.15 -1.23
CA THR A 297 -11.80 -5.70 -1.06
C THR A 297 -12.96 -4.99 -0.34
N LEU A 298 -14.17 -5.53 -0.45
CA LEU A 298 -15.37 -5.05 0.23
C LEU A 298 -16.17 -6.25 0.71
N ALA A 299 -16.70 -6.19 1.95
CA ALA A 299 -17.55 -7.23 2.49
C ALA A 299 -18.82 -7.39 1.65
N SER A 300 -19.25 -8.62 1.39
CA SER A 300 -20.51 -8.91 0.69
C SER A 300 -21.71 -8.47 1.52
N GLY A 301 -22.86 -8.33 0.87
CA GLY A 301 -24.11 -7.87 1.52
C GLY A 301 -24.21 -6.36 1.68
N GLN A 302 -23.24 -5.59 1.22
CA GLN A 302 -23.34 -4.13 1.10
C GLN A 302 -23.89 -3.74 -0.27
N PRO A 303 -24.75 -2.70 -0.40
CA PRO A 303 -25.37 -2.30 -1.68
C PRO A 303 -24.38 -2.03 -2.81
N CYS A 304 -23.19 -1.52 -2.49
CA CYS A 304 -22.14 -1.22 -3.47
C CYS A 304 -21.22 -2.41 -3.80
N TYR A 305 -21.40 -3.57 -3.14
CA TYR A 305 -20.64 -4.79 -3.41
C TYR A 305 -20.99 -5.41 -4.76
N HIS A 306 -19.94 -5.81 -5.50
CA HIS A 306 -20.10 -6.68 -6.66
C HIS A 306 -18.83 -7.53 -6.84
N PRO A 307 -18.92 -8.87 -6.98
CA PRO A 307 -17.75 -9.75 -7.02
C PRO A 307 -16.84 -9.51 -8.23
N LEU A 308 -17.32 -8.88 -9.28
CA LEU A 308 -16.57 -8.45 -10.47
C LEU A 308 -16.27 -6.94 -10.46
N SER A 309 -16.46 -6.24 -9.36
CA SER A 309 -15.99 -4.86 -9.24
C SER A 309 -14.51 -4.86 -8.88
N TYR A 310 -13.70 -4.07 -9.59
CA TYR A 310 -12.24 -4.03 -9.46
C TYR A 310 -11.76 -3.76 -8.03
N HIS A 311 -12.43 -2.84 -7.29
CA HIS A 311 -12.09 -2.50 -5.90
C HIS A 311 -13.26 -2.61 -4.90
N ARG A 312 -14.42 -3.15 -5.30
CA ARG A 312 -15.62 -3.25 -4.45
C ARG A 312 -16.19 -4.66 -4.40
N GLY A 313 -15.32 -5.65 -4.15
CA GLY A 313 -15.75 -7.03 -3.97
C GLY A 313 -14.85 -8.09 -4.62
N SER A 314 -13.94 -7.71 -5.52
CA SER A 314 -12.82 -8.57 -5.98
C SER A 314 -11.86 -8.91 -4.83
N ALA A 315 -10.93 -9.82 -5.05
CA ALA A 315 -9.89 -10.17 -4.09
C ALA A 315 -8.50 -10.02 -4.72
N TRP A 316 -7.63 -9.27 -4.04
CA TRP A 316 -6.30 -8.93 -4.54
C TRP A 316 -5.21 -9.65 -3.74
N PRO A 317 -4.31 -10.41 -4.40
CA PRO A 317 -3.24 -11.09 -3.69
C PRO A 317 -2.35 -10.15 -2.86
N HIS A 318 -2.01 -8.95 -3.38
CA HIS A 318 -1.17 -8.01 -2.64
C HIS A 318 -1.86 -7.45 -1.39
N ASP A 319 -3.15 -7.11 -1.47
CA ASP A 319 -3.97 -6.67 -0.34
C ASP A 319 -3.96 -7.76 0.76
N ASN A 320 -4.19 -9.00 0.35
CA ASN A 320 -4.13 -10.16 1.24
C ASN A 320 -2.71 -10.42 1.80
N ALA A 321 -1.65 -10.11 1.04
CA ALA A 321 -0.27 -10.16 1.56
C ALA A 321 -0.04 -9.13 2.66
N VAL A 322 -0.51 -7.89 2.49
CA VAL A 322 -0.43 -6.85 3.54
C VAL A 322 -1.21 -7.28 4.78
N ILE A 323 -2.41 -7.87 4.59
CA ILE A 323 -3.20 -8.41 5.71
C ILE A 323 -2.42 -9.53 6.43
N ALA A 324 -1.80 -10.46 5.69
CA ALA A 324 -1.00 -11.56 6.28
C ALA A 324 0.17 -11.02 7.11
N LEU A 325 0.90 -10.02 6.60
CA LEU A 325 1.94 -9.32 7.36
C LEU A 325 1.39 -8.70 8.65
N GLY A 326 0.19 -8.11 8.59
CA GLY A 326 -0.50 -7.56 9.74
C GLY A 326 -0.92 -8.62 10.76
N LEU A 327 -1.49 -9.74 10.31
CA LEU A 327 -1.85 -10.86 11.18
C LEU A 327 -0.64 -11.42 11.93
N ALA A 328 0.48 -11.59 11.22
CA ALA A 328 1.74 -12.03 11.83
C ALA A 328 2.26 -11.03 12.87
N ARG A 329 2.16 -9.71 12.58
CA ARG A 329 2.57 -8.65 13.54
C ARG A 329 1.87 -8.77 14.89
N TYR A 330 0.59 -9.15 14.90
CA TYR A 330 -0.20 -9.28 16.13
C TYR A 330 -0.30 -10.70 16.68
N GLY A 331 0.45 -11.67 16.11
CA GLY A 331 0.46 -13.07 16.56
C GLY A 331 -0.89 -13.76 16.36
N LEU A 332 -1.62 -13.43 15.28
CA LEU A 332 -2.90 -14.05 14.92
C LEU A 332 -2.66 -15.27 14.02
N ASP A 333 -1.97 -16.26 14.58
CA ASP A 333 -1.40 -17.38 13.82
C ASP A 333 -2.44 -18.23 13.10
N ASP A 334 -3.59 -18.53 13.72
CA ASP A 334 -4.66 -19.31 13.09
C ASP A 334 -5.25 -18.59 11.88
N ALA A 335 -5.46 -17.30 11.99
CA ALA A 335 -5.92 -16.44 10.91
C ALA A 335 -4.88 -16.35 9.77
N LEU A 336 -3.60 -16.21 10.12
CA LEU A 336 -2.49 -16.20 9.19
C LEU A 336 -2.39 -17.53 8.41
N HIS A 337 -2.46 -18.68 9.10
CA HIS A 337 -2.41 -19.99 8.46
C HIS A 337 -3.61 -20.23 7.54
N THR A 338 -4.80 -19.79 7.94
CA THR A 338 -6.01 -19.89 7.11
C THR A 338 -5.86 -19.08 5.82
N LEU A 339 -5.43 -17.83 5.92
CA LEU A 339 -5.28 -16.93 4.77
C LEU A 339 -4.15 -17.41 3.84
N THR A 340 -3.00 -17.76 4.40
CA THR A 340 -1.84 -18.22 3.60
C THR A 340 -2.12 -19.55 2.90
N GLY A 341 -2.81 -20.47 3.55
CA GLY A 341 -3.26 -21.74 2.97
C GLY A 341 -4.19 -21.54 1.77
N ALA A 342 -5.18 -20.65 1.91
CA ALA A 342 -6.13 -20.34 0.85
C ALA A 342 -5.45 -19.70 -0.38
N LEU A 343 -4.50 -18.78 -0.16
CA LEU A 343 -3.74 -18.17 -1.26
C LEU A 343 -2.76 -19.15 -1.93
N ALA A 344 -2.16 -20.06 -1.17
CA ALA A 344 -1.31 -21.10 -1.73
C ALA A 344 -2.12 -22.05 -2.62
N GLU A 345 -3.32 -22.43 -2.21
CA GLU A 345 -4.24 -23.23 -3.01
C GLU A 345 -4.73 -22.46 -4.25
N THR A 346 -5.05 -21.16 -4.10
CA THR A 346 -5.37 -20.28 -5.22
C THR A 346 -4.25 -20.26 -6.24
N ALA A 347 -3.00 -20.11 -5.80
CA ALA A 347 -1.84 -20.14 -6.70
C ALA A 347 -1.72 -21.49 -7.44
N ALA A 348 -2.02 -22.62 -6.78
CA ALA A 348 -2.01 -23.95 -7.42
C ALA A 348 -3.02 -24.03 -8.57
N HIS A 349 -4.19 -23.43 -8.43
CA HIS A 349 -5.19 -23.35 -9.52
C HIS A 349 -4.74 -22.46 -10.70
N HIS A 350 -3.73 -21.60 -10.52
CA HIS A 350 -3.16 -20.72 -11.52
C HIS A 350 -1.72 -21.11 -11.93
N ALA A 351 -1.40 -22.39 -11.92
CA ALA A 351 -0.08 -22.94 -12.26
C ALA A 351 1.08 -22.28 -11.46
N GLY A 352 0.83 -21.94 -10.20
CA GLY A 352 1.78 -21.33 -9.29
C GLY A 352 1.92 -19.81 -9.42
N ARG A 353 1.19 -19.15 -10.32
CA ARG A 353 1.19 -17.71 -10.54
C ARG A 353 -0.10 -17.10 -10.02
N LEU A 354 -0.03 -16.26 -8.99
CA LEU A 354 -1.16 -15.44 -8.57
C LEU A 354 -1.42 -14.35 -9.63
N PRO A 355 -2.67 -14.16 -10.10
CA PRO A 355 -3.02 -13.06 -10.97
C PRO A 355 -3.05 -11.73 -10.17
N GLU A 356 -3.12 -10.60 -10.85
CA GLU A 356 -3.32 -9.30 -10.23
C GLU A 356 -4.50 -9.29 -9.27
N VAL A 357 -5.64 -9.77 -9.74
CA VAL A 357 -6.92 -9.73 -9.05
C VAL A 357 -7.77 -10.95 -9.41
N LEU A 358 -8.58 -11.40 -8.48
CA LEU A 358 -9.57 -12.48 -8.61
C LEU A 358 -10.97 -11.90 -8.44
N ALA A 359 -11.95 -12.52 -9.09
CA ALA A 359 -13.36 -12.23 -8.78
C ALA A 359 -13.70 -12.71 -7.35
N GLY A 360 -14.53 -11.94 -6.64
CA GLY A 360 -14.83 -12.18 -5.23
C GLY A 360 -15.91 -13.24 -4.95
N TYR A 361 -16.06 -14.22 -5.82
CA TYR A 361 -17.00 -15.31 -5.62
C TYR A 361 -16.54 -16.27 -4.50
N SER A 362 -17.50 -16.77 -3.75
CA SER A 362 -17.27 -17.71 -2.64
C SER A 362 -16.87 -19.10 -3.16
N ARG A 363 -16.01 -19.79 -2.43
CA ARG A 363 -15.63 -21.18 -2.65
C ARG A 363 -16.82 -22.13 -2.54
N THR A 364 -17.82 -21.78 -1.75
CA THR A 364 -19.06 -22.57 -1.63
C THR A 364 -19.94 -22.51 -2.87
N GLU A 365 -19.84 -21.41 -3.63
CA GLU A 365 -20.56 -21.23 -4.89
C GLU A 365 -19.73 -21.70 -6.10
N HIS A 366 -18.42 -21.48 -6.04
CA HIS A 366 -17.49 -21.82 -7.11
C HIS A 366 -16.30 -22.62 -6.55
N PRO A 367 -16.20 -23.95 -6.88
CA PRO A 367 -15.17 -24.83 -6.34
C PRO A 367 -13.76 -24.56 -6.89
N ARG A 368 -13.60 -23.52 -7.70
CA ARG A 368 -12.32 -22.99 -8.19
C ARG A 368 -12.32 -21.47 -8.12
N PRO A 369 -11.16 -20.83 -7.90
CA PRO A 369 -11.07 -19.38 -7.98
C PRO A 369 -11.53 -18.89 -9.35
N VAL A 370 -12.41 -17.89 -9.36
CA VAL A 370 -12.93 -17.33 -10.62
C VAL A 370 -11.98 -16.22 -11.09
N PRO A 371 -11.42 -16.31 -12.31
CA PRO A 371 -10.54 -15.28 -12.84
C PRO A 371 -11.28 -13.95 -13.01
N TYR A 372 -10.57 -12.84 -12.75
CA TYR A 372 -11.06 -11.52 -13.12
C TYR A 372 -10.78 -11.27 -14.62
N PRO A 373 -11.74 -10.73 -15.40
CA PRO A 373 -11.63 -10.69 -16.88
C PRO A 373 -10.44 -9.90 -17.44
N HIS A 374 -10.00 -8.85 -16.75
CA HIS A 374 -8.98 -7.92 -17.21
C HIS A 374 -7.81 -7.77 -16.23
N ALA A 375 -7.39 -8.88 -15.62
CA ALA A 375 -6.26 -8.90 -14.70
C ALA A 375 -4.92 -8.94 -15.45
N CYS A 376 -3.92 -8.19 -14.96
CA CYS A 376 -2.53 -8.38 -15.38
C CYS A 376 -1.98 -9.74 -14.94
N SER A 377 -1.16 -10.35 -15.81
CA SER A 377 -0.47 -11.59 -15.48
C SER A 377 0.79 -11.73 -16.35
N PRO A 378 2.01 -11.61 -15.79
CA PRO A 378 2.30 -11.34 -14.37
C PRO A 378 2.04 -9.89 -13.93
N GLN A 379 1.76 -9.74 -12.64
CA GLN A 379 1.71 -8.48 -11.91
C GLN A 379 2.72 -8.54 -10.77
N ALA A 380 3.54 -7.50 -10.59
CA ALA A 380 4.71 -7.55 -9.72
C ALA A 380 4.36 -7.79 -8.24
N TRP A 381 3.42 -7.04 -7.66
CA TRP A 381 3.02 -7.27 -6.27
C TRP A 381 2.29 -8.60 -6.05
N ALA A 382 1.55 -9.11 -7.06
CA ALA A 382 0.97 -10.45 -6.99
C ALA A 382 2.05 -11.55 -7.09
N ALA A 383 3.08 -11.32 -7.93
CA ALA A 383 4.23 -12.22 -8.04
C ALA A 383 5.08 -12.24 -6.75
N ALA A 384 5.17 -11.11 -6.05
CA ALA A 384 5.88 -11.00 -4.77
C ALA A 384 5.04 -11.50 -3.56
N THR A 385 3.71 -11.59 -3.69
CA THR A 385 2.81 -12.04 -2.61
C THR A 385 3.27 -13.35 -1.95
N PRO A 386 3.64 -14.43 -2.67
CA PRO A 386 4.08 -15.67 -2.03
C PRO A 386 5.33 -15.50 -1.15
N LEU A 387 6.20 -14.52 -1.45
CA LEU A 387 7.37 -14.20 -0.63
C LEU A 387 6.94 -13.50 0.66
N ALA A 388 5.98 -12.58 0.60
CA ALA A 388 5.42 -11.95 1.80
C ALA A 388 4.74 -12.97 2.71
N LEU A 389 3.96 -13.91 2.14
CA LEU A 389 3.31 -14.98 2.92
C LEU A 389 4.35 -15.86 3.61
N LEU A 390 5.41 -16.22 2.91
CA LEU A 390 6.50 -17.03 3.47
C LEU A 390 7.21 -16.26 4.60
N ALA A 391 7.53 -14.98 4.38
CA ALA A 391 8.15 -14.13 5.40
C ALA A 391 7.27 -13.97 6.65
N SER A 392 5.94 -13.88 6.46
CA SER A 392 4.98 -13.83 7.58
C SER A 392 5.01 -15.10 8.42
N LEU A 393 5.03 -16.27 7.77
CA LEU A 393 5.09 -17.58 8.45
C LEU A 393 6.45 -17.82 9.14
N GLU A 394 7.54 -17.29 8.60
CA GLU A 394 8.89 -17.42 9.18
C GLU A 394 9.21 -16.37 10.25
N GLY A 395 8.30 -15.43 10.50
CA GLY A 395 8.54 -14.32 11.42
C GLY A 395 9.63 -13.34 10.94
N ARG A 396 9.91 -13.31 9.64
CA ARG A 396 10.91 -12.41 9.01
C ARG A 396 10.33 -11.04 8.69
N ILE A 397 9.51 -10.51 9.58
CA ILE A 397 8.89 -9.20 9.39
C ILE A 397 9.61 -8.23 10.32
N SER A 398 10.27 -7.21 9.75
CA SER A 398 10.80 -6.14 10.57
C SER A 398 9.64 -5.25 11.03
N CYS A 399 9.12 -5.52 12.22
CA CYS A 399 8.23 -4.61 12.92
C CYS A 399 9.10 -3.64 13.74
N PRO A 400 8.82 -2.33 13.73
CA PRO A 400 9.37 -1.46 14.75
C PRO A 400 8.95 -2.04 16.11
N SER A 401 9.92 -2.33 16.98
CA SER A 401 9.63 -2.67 18.37
C SER A 401 8.83 -1.52 18.98
N SER A 402 7.70 -1.86 19.55
CA SER A 402 6.80 -0.96 20.31
C SER A 402 7.51 -0.29 21.47
#